data_3728aa0913d0aa6d37cf31b9500f4e1d
#
_entry.id   3728aa0913d0aa6d37cf31b9500f4e1d
#
_cell.length_a   1.000
_cell.length_b   1.000
_cell.length_c   1.000
_cell.angle_alpha   90.00
_cell.angle_beta   90.00
_cell.angle_gamma   90.00
#
_symmetry.space_group_name_H-M   'P 1'
#
loop_
_entity.id
_entity.type
_entity.pdbx_description
1 polymer ?
#
loop_
_entity_poly.entity_id
_entity_poly.type
_entity_poly.pdbx_seq_one_letter_code
_entity_poly.pdbx_strand_id
1 'polypeptide(L)'
;MRIKELTESVDPTQQDLKDVAGWMNTTPDKLKVVVKQEPIEKFIKQIREMYGTYNEFPEDEQRTNRILKLLKRGAQPLPVYVEANDPDLFVMEGRHRMVAFWLAGMTTIPVAYVSVSL
;
A
#
# COMPACT_ATOMS: atom_id res chain seq x y z
N MET A 1 21.81 14.16 -3.75
CA MET A 1 20.45 13.70 -3.75
C MET A 1 19.47 14.80 -3.39
N ARG A 2 18.38 14.82 -4.06
CA ARG A 2 17.39 15.84 -3.80
C ARG A 2 16.39 15.36 -2.76
N ILE A 3 16.07 16.23 -1.81
CA ILE A 3 15.10 15.95 -0.76
C ILE A 3 13.75 15.59 -1.36
N LYS A 4 13.38 16.22 -2.45
CA LYS A 4 12.14 15.95 -3.16
C LYS A 4 11.98 14.47 -3.52
N GLU A 5 13.06 13.83 -3.94
CA GLU A 5 13.02 12.41 -4.27
C GLU A 5 12.80 11.52 -3.07
N LEU A 6 13.22 11.98 -1.89
CA LEU A 6 13.03 11.25 -0.65
C LEU A 6 11.58 11.32 -0.16
N THR A 7 10.88 12.39 -0.51
CA THR A 7 9.53 12.64 0.00
C THR A 7 8.43 12.29 -1.00
N GLU A 8 8.77 12.11 -2.26
CA GLU A 8 7.80 11.74 -3.27
C GLU A 8 7.40 10.28 -3.15
N SER A 9 6.14 10.02 -3.41
CA SER A 9 5.63 8.67 -3.50
C SER A 9 6.15 7.98 -4.75
N VAL A 10 6.41 6.68 -4.66
CA VAL A 10 6.76 5.87 -5.81
C VAL A 10 5.52 5.62 -6.64
N ASP A 11 5.67 5.72 -7.95
CA ASP A 11 4.58 5.45 -8.89
C ASP A 11 4.14 3.98 -8.79
N PRO A 12 2.86 3.70 -9.07
CA PRO A 12 2.36 2.34 -9.11
C PRO A 12 3.15 1.48 -10.11
N THR A 13 3.41 0.23 -9.73
CA THR A 13 4.02 -0.72 -10.66
C THR A 13 2.96 -1.28 -11.60
N GLN A 14 3.40 -1.83 -12.74
CA GLN A 14 2.48 -2.47 -13.68
C GLN A 14 1.80 -3.68 -13.06
N GLN A 15 2.52 -4.44 -12.24
CA GLN A 15 1.93 -5.59 -11.56
C GLN A 15 0.84 -5.16 -10.58
N ASP A 16 1.10 -4.10 -9.80
CA ASP A 16 0.11 -3.55 -8.88
C ASP A 16 -1.16 -3.14 -9.63
N LEU A 17 -1.00 -2.46 -10.76
CA LEU A 17 -2.16 -2.01 -11.55
C LEU A 17 -2.97 -3.17 -12.11
N LYS A 18 -2.33 -4.26 -12.50
CA LYS A 18 -3.04 -5.48 -12.92
C LYS A 18 -3.84 -6.08 -11.77
N ASP A 19 -3.23 -6.16 -10.59
CA ASP A 19 -3.89 -6.73 -9.43
C ASP A 19 -5.09 -5.88 -9.00
N VAL A 20 -4.91 -4.56 -8.96
CA VAL A 20 -5.99 -3.63 -8.60
C VAL A 20 -7.12 -3.67 -9.65
N ALA A 21 -6.77 -3.71 -10.93
CA ALA A 21 -7.77 -3.81 -11.98
C ALA A 21 -8.61 -5.08 -11.83
N GLY A 22 -7.97 -6.19 -11.45
CA GLY A 22 -8.69 -7.43 -11.13
C GLY A 22 -9.67 -7.26 -9.98
N TRP A 23 -9.24 -6.60 -8.90
CA TRP A 23 -10.11 -6.30 -7.76
C TRP A 23 -11.29 -5.43 -8.15
N MET A 24 -11.11 -4.49 -9.07
CA MET A 24 -12.14 -3.55 -9.49
C MET A 24 -12.91 -4.02 -10.73
N ASN A 25 -12.66 -5.25 -11.16
CA ASN A 25 -13.33 -5.87 -12.30
C ASN A 25 -13.22 -5.03 -13.57
N THR A 26 -12.01 -4.59 -13.87
CA THR A 26 -11.71 -3.75 -15.04
C THR A 26 -10.31 -4.09 -15.57
N THR A 27 -9.80 -3.26 -16.48
CA THR A 27 -8.46 -3.41 -17.06
C THR A 27 -7.56 -2.25 -16.61
N PRO A 28 -6.22 -2.44 -16.58
CA PRO A 28 -5.31 -1.41 -16.06
C PRO A 28 -5.40 -0.07 -16.79
N ASP A 29 -5.67 -0.08 -18.09
CA ASP A 29 -5.77 1.15 -18.90
C ASP A 29 -6.95 2.05 -18.50
N LYS A 30 -7.93 1.49 -17.79
CA LYS A 30 -9.12 2.23 -17.33
C LYS A 30 -8.96 2.79 -15.93
N LEU A 31 -7.86 2.48 -15.26
CA LEU A 31 -7.62 2.97 -13.91
C LEU A 31 -7.11 4.41 -13.94
N LYS A 32 -7.70 5.23 -13.08
CA LYS A 32 -7.19 6.55 -12.76
C LYS A 32 -6.62 6.50 -11.35
N VAL A 33 -5.35 6.84 -11.20
CA VAL A 33 -4.63 6.68 -9.93
C VAL A 33 -4.03 8.01 -9.50
N VAL A 34 -4.28 8.38 -8.25
CA VAL A 34 -3.67 9.55 -7.63
C VAL A 34 -2.97 9.09 -6.36
N VAL A 35 -1.66 9.31 -6.27
CA VAL A 35 -0.87 8.90 -5.11
C VAL A 35 -0.64 10.09 -4.20
N LYS A 36 -0.94 9.91 -2.91
CA LYS A 36 -0.76 10.93 -1.88
C LYS A 36 -0.07 10.32 -0.66
N GLN A 37 0.66 11.16 0.07
CA GLN A 37 1.17 10.79 1.39
C GLN A 37 0.04 10.98 2.40
N GLU A 38 -0.23 9.95 3.18
CA GLU A 38 -1.28 9.98 4.19
C GLU A 38 -0.75 9.54 5.54
N PRO A 39 -1.32 10.05 6.64
CA PRO A 39 -0.97 9.53 7.97
C PRO A 39 -1.30 8.04 8.07
N ILE A 40 -0.36 7.27 8.57
CA ILE A 40 -0.56 5.83 8.73
C ILE A 40 -1.72 5.51 9.69
N GLU A 41 -2.02 6.42 10.59
CA GLU A 41 -3.11 6.24 11.54
C GLU A 41 -4.47 6.02 10.89
N LYS A 42 -4.67 6.51 9.67
CA LYS A 42 -5.89 6.24 8.92
C LYS A 42 -6.12 4.75 8.68
N PHE A 43 -5.07 3.95 8.77
CA PHE A 43 -5.10 2.51 8.49
C PHE A 43 -4.86 1.65 9.72
N ILE A 44 -4.74 2.26 10.90
CA ILE A 44 -4.28 1.54 12.10
C ILE A 44 -5.21 0.37 12.47
N LYS A 45 -6.51 0.50 12.27
CA LYS A 45 -7.45 -0.58 12.55
C LYS A 45 -7.20 -1.78 11.65
N GLN A 46 -7.05 -1.54 10.36
CA GLN A 46 -6.76 -2.60 9.39
C GLN A 46 -5.41 -3.25 9.69
N ILE A 47 -4.41 -2.44 10.04
CA ILE A 47 -3.07 -2.94 10.38
C ILE A 47 -3.16 -3.89 11.57
N ARG A 48 -3.84 -3.50 12.64
CA ARG A 48 -3.96 -4.31 13.85
C ARG A 48 -4.72 -5.59 13.59
N GLU A 49 -5.79 -5.52 12.84
CA GLU A 49 -6.58 -6.70 12.48
C GLU A 49 -5.74 -7.72 11.71
N MET A 50 -4.98 -7.24 10.72
CA MET A 50 -4.14 -8.12 9.92
C MET A 50 -2.95 -8.67 10.70
N TYR A 51 -2.25 -7.81 11.42
CA TYR A 51 -1.10 -8.21 12.22
C TYR A 51 -1.49 -9.24 13.27
N GLY A 52 -2.66 -9.10 13.85
CA GLY A 52 -3.20 -10.02 14.86
C GLY A 52 -3.44 -11.43 14.34
N THR A 53 -3.52 -11.63 13.02
CA THR A 53 -3.76 -12.96 12.43
C THR A 53 -2.47 -13.67 12.01
N TYR A 54 -1.30 -13.08 12.19
CA TYR A 54 -0.05 -13.63 11.65
C TYR A 54 0.38 -14.94 12.31
N ASN A 55 -0.06 -15.20 13.54
CA ASN A 55 0.18 -16.50 14.15
C ASN A 55 -0.59 -17.62 13.45
N GLU A 56 -1.74 -17.29 12.89
CA GLU A 56 -2.57 -18.24 12.14
C GLU A 56 -2.14 -18.35 10.68
N PHE A 57 -1.53 -17.29 10.14
CA PHE A 57 -1.13 -17.23 8.74
C PHE A 57 0.34 -16.83 8.63
N PRO A 58 1.26 -17.77 8.91
CA PRO A 58 2.70 -17.44 8.89
C PRO A 58 3.23 -16.99 7.54
N GLU A 59 2.58 -17.33 6.43
CA GLU A 59 2.99 -16.84 5.11
C GLU A 59 2.81 -15.33 5.00
N ASP A 60 1.78 -14.79 5.63
CA ASP A 60 1.54 -13.34 5.64
C ASP A 60 2.63 -12.62 6.42
N GLU A 61 3.04 -13.18 7.55
CA GLU A 61 4.16 -12.64 8.31
C GLU A 61 5.46 -12.66 7.48
N GLN A 62 5.72 -13.74 6.78
CA GLN A 62 6.90 -13.87 5.93
C GLN A 62 6.93 -12.81 4.82
N ARG A 63 5.79 -12.58 4.19
CA ARG A 63 5.67 -11.54 3.16
C ARG A 63 5.92 -10.15 3.72
N THR A 64 5.32 -9.86 4.87
CA THR A 64 5.53 -8.59 5.56
C THR A 64 7.00 -8.38 5.90
N ASN A 65 7.65 -9.43 6.43
CA ASN A 65 9.06 -9.35 6.81
C ASN A 65 9.98 -9.13 5.62
N ARG A 66 9.66 -9.68 4.45
CA ARG A 66 10.45 -9.43 3.24
C ARG A 66 10.37 -7.96 2.84
N ILE A 67 9.19 -7.38 2.88
CA ILE A 67 9.00 -5.96 2.58
C ILE A 67 9.75 -5.10 3.60
N LEU A 68 9.64 -5.46 4.89
CA LEU A 68 10.32 -4.74 5.96
C LEU A 68 11.84 -4.73 5.76
N LYS A 69 12.42 -5.85 5.36
CA LYS A 69 13.85 -5.93 5.07
C LYS A 69 14.25 -5.01 3.92
N LEU A 70 13.43 -4.96 2.87
CA LEU A 70 13.69 -4.07 1.74
C LEU A 70 13.64 -2.61 2.16
N LEU A 71 12.66 -2.24 2.97
CA LEU A 71 12.56 -0.87 3.49
C LEU A 71 13.78 -0.50 4.34
N LYS A 72 14.26 -1.41 5.17
CA LYS A 72 15.45 -1.18 6.00
C LYS A 72 16.72 -1.04 5.17
N ARG A 73 16.73 -1.58 3.96
CA ARG A 73 17.85 -1.44 3.02
C ARG A 73 17.74 -0.19 2.15
N GLY A 74 16.72 0.64 2.36
CA GLY A 74 16.54 1.88 1.64
C GLY A 74 15.68 1.79 0.39
N ALA A 75 14.96 0.67 0.18
CA ALA A 75 14.01 0.58 -0.92
C ALA A 75 12.91 1.61 -0.73
N GLN A 76 12.46 2.21 -1.83
CA GLN A 76 11.36 3.16 -1.77
C GLN A 76 10.05 2.43 -1.51
N PRO A 77 9.18 2.98 -0.62
CA PRO A 77 7.91 2.35 -0.31
C PRO A 77 6.95 2.45 -1.50
N LEU A 78 6.49 1.30 -1.96
CA LEU A 78 5.43 1.24 -2.95
C LEU A 78 4.08 1.53 -2.28
N PRO A 79 3.12 2.13 -3.00
CA PRO A 79 1.87 2.54 -2.39
C PRO A 79 0.96 1.38 -2.01
N VAL A 80 0.09 1.63 -1.04
CA VAL A 80 -1.09 0.81 -0.81
C VAL A 80 -2.24 1.39 -1.64
N TYR A 81 -3.19 0.56 -2.04
CA TYR A 81 -4.24 0.96 -2.98
C TYR A 81 -5.61 0.90 -2.32
N VAL A 82 -6.34 2.00 -2.44
CA VAL A 82 -7.72 2.10 -1.96
C VAL A 82 -8.59 2.64 -3.08
N GLU A 83 -9.88 2.32 -3.04
CA GLU A 83 -10.84 2.92 -3.95
C GLU A 83 -11.08 4.38 -3.54
N ALA A 84 -11.06 5.29 -4.52
CA ALA A 84 -11.12 6.73 -4.25
C ALA A 84 -12.38 7.16 -3.51
N ASN A 85 -13.48 6.45 -3.69
CA ASN A 85 -14.77 6.80 -3.09
C ASN A 85 -15.08 6.01 -1.81
N ASP A 86 -14.17 5.14 -1.36
CA ASP A 86 -14.39 4.37 -0.16
C ASP A 86 -14.07 5.20 1.08
N PRO A 87 -15.06 5.55 1.92
CA PRO A 87 -14.80 6.34 3.12
C PRO A 87 -14.01 5.57 4.17
N ASP A 88 -14.02 4.24 4.13
CA ASP A 88 -13.30 3.40 5.10
C ASP A 88 -11.86 3.14 4.68
N LEU A 89 -11.46 3.56 3.48
CA LEU A 89 -10.11 3.38 2.96
C LEU A 89 -9.63 1.93 3.05
N PHE A 90 -10.50 1.00 2.69
CA PHE A 90 -10.13 -0.42 2.70
C PHE A 90 -9.00 -0.68 1.69
N VAL A 91 -7.92 -1.28 2.16
CA VAL A 91 -6.76 -1.56 1.31
C VAL A 91 -7.04 -2.77 0.43
N MET A 92 -7.19 -2.52 -0.87
CA MET A 92 -7.41 -3.56 -1.87
C MET A 92 -6.13 -4.33 -2.19
N GLU A 93 -5.02 -3.62 -2.27
CA GLU A 93 -3.71 -4.18 -2.61
C GLU A 93 -2.65 -3.50 -1.75
N GLY A 94 -1.65 -4.25 -1.32
CA GLY A 94 -0.58 -3.72 -0.49
C GLY A 94 -0.82 -3.89 1.01
N ARG A 95 -1.63 -4.86 1.41
CA ARG A 95 -1.92 -5.11 2.84
C ARG A 95 -0.65 -5.46 3.63
N HIS A 96 0.23 -6.25 3.05
CA HIS A 96 1.50 -6.58 3.69
C HIS A 96 2.43 -5.36 3.77
N ARG A 97 2.38 -4.50 2.75
CA ARG A 97 3.12 -3.22 2.76
C ARG A 97 2.67 -2.34 3.91
N MET A 98 1.36 -2.23 4.09
CA MET A 98 0.75 -1.44 5.16
C MET A 98 1.30 -1.84 6.53
N VAL A 99 1.33 -3.14 6.81
CA VAL A 99 1.86 -3.65 8.08
C VAL A 99 3.36 -3.41 8.18
N ALA A 100 4.10 -3.64 7.09
CA ALA A 100 5.54 -3.40 7.07
C ALA A 100 5.90 -1.93 7.33
N PHE A 101 5.14 -1.00 6.76
CA PHE A 101 5.31 0.43 7.02
C PHE A 101 5.15 0.76 8.51
N TRP A 102 4.13 0.17 9.13
CA TRP A 102 3.89 0.35 10.55
C TRP A 102 5.03 -0.21 11.40
N LEU A 103 5.50 -1.41 11.07
CA LEU A 103 6.62 -2.04 11.78
C LEU A 103 7.93 -1.25 11.58
N ALA A 104 8.08 -0.59 10.44
CA ALA A 104 9.23 0.26 10.16
C ALA A 104 9.16 1.61 10.88
N GLY A 105 8.08 1.91 11.58
CA GLY A 105 7.91 3.17 12.29
C GLY A 105 7.56 4.36 11.41
N MET A 106 7.04 4.12 10.21
CA MET A 106 6.63 5.21 9.32
C MET A 106 5.38 5.90 9.86
N THR A 107 5.37 7.23 9.81
CA THR A 107 4.23 8.04 10.26
C THR A 107 3.32 8.43 9.09
N THR A 108 3.88 8.53 7.91
CA THR A 108 3.13 8.76 6.67
C THR A 108 3.48 7.68 5.67
N ILE A 109 2.54 7.33 4.82
CA ILE A 109 2.71 6.27 3.84
C ILE A 109 2.13 6.70 2.49
N PRO A 110 2.66 6.18 1.37
CA PRO A 110 2.07 6.47 0.07
C PRO A 110 0.78 5.67 -0.11
N VAL A 111 -0.27 6.38 -0.50
CA VAL A 111 -1.59 5.80 -0.74
C VAL A 111 -2.04 6.16 -2.15
N ALA A 112 -2.35 5.13 -2.94
CA ALA A 112 -2.87 5.29 -4.28
C ALA A 112 -4.40 5.21 -4.24
N TYR A 113 -5.03 6.31 -4.58
CA TYR A 113 -6.49 6.41 -4.70
C TYR A 113 -6.87 6.06 -6.12
N VAL A 114 -7.71 5.06 -6.28
CA VAL A 114 -8.03 4.47 -7.58
C VAL A 114 -9.50 4.67 -7.91
N SER A 115 -9.76 5.10 -9.14
CA SER A 115 -11.10 5.14 -9.72
C SER A 115 -11.06 4.54 -11.11
N VAL A 116 -12.22 4.18 -11.63
CA VAL A 116 -12.34 3.62 -12.98
C VAL A 116 -12.88 4.70 -13.90
N SER A 117 -12.16 4.94 -14.99
CA SER A 117 -12.62 5.84 -16.05
C SER A 117 -13.71 5.16 -16.87
N LEU A 118 -14.78 5.86 -17.12
CA LEU A 118 -15.88 5.36 -17.94
C LEU A 118 -15.70 5.74 -19.40
#